data_1b93507b71bc93436cc276572bd5899f
#
_entry.id   1b93507b71bc93436cc276572bd5899f
#
_cell.length_a   1.000
_cell.length_b   1.000
_cell.length_c   1.000
_cell.angle_alpha   90.00
_cell.angle_beta   90.00
_cell.angle_gamma   90.00
#
_symmetry.space_group_name_H-M   'P 1'
#
loop_
_entity.id
_entity.type
_entity.pdbx_description
1 polymer ?
#
loop_
_entity_poly.entity_id
_entity_poly.type
_entity_poly.pdbx_seq_one_letter_code
_entity_poly.pdbx_strand_id
1 'polypeptide(L)'
;MNKYILFNISLLLVIASPNIVNAQENEKWTNGHGDLSVNHDGSEWSFSFRHEDAVGDQTAVLNQNSKEIIPEDSRFNFLGDAGTPIWIIPQVAKPEILFLGMNAESTAKGTFEQGLFNLQLSSIHAPGDFFIWKASLNEIEIDINSSDGIGESDRMQFPARAHFHKNWGFNSPGTYRLGFTANGILANGGLPTESEEYFINFEVNVLSKGEVDLEIVYEDGEWEAEILAHVHGEDDHGEDDHGDEDHDGVAYPVNEVAIRVDSRSATVVPNDPAFGFLGNPGELFYELPQHEEEGLLYLGIASDEVEAGVFVGNEVKLNLKSVEGPGEVYLYSTDTFGKPTVMFNSADGISESDTFEMKAGAHSHQSMAFSEAGTYRVGFDFLGKFAANGEEARSGEFQLLFEVEGASSNDLIIDSFSTAASPFSLAFQTESDSIYIIEASHDLKKWGEIGEIQGTGSSVEFTDWREALFQKQYYRLRLVE
;
A
#
# COMPACT_ATOMS: atom_id res chain seq x y z
N MET A 1 -51.33 -8.77 30.12
CA MET A 1 -50.13 -9.61 29.96
C MET A 1 -49.39 -9.12 28.74
N ASN A 2 -48.49 -8.15 28.92
CA ASN A 2 -47.70 -7.60 27.83
C ASN A 2 -46.49 -8.47 27.66
N LYS A 3 -46.40 -9.15 26.51
CA LYS A 3 -45.18 -9.85 26.08
C LYS A 3 -44.29 -8.82 25.39
N TYR A 4 -43.20 -8.43 26.03
CA TYR A 4 -42.09 -7.74 25.37
C TYR A 4 -41.29 -8.78 24.58
N ILE A 5 -41.26 -8.61 23.26
CA ILE A 5 -40.33 -9.37 22.37
C ILE A 5 -39.06 -8.53 22.28
N LEU A 6 -38.01 -8.99 22.92
CA LEU A 6 -36.64 -8.46 22.73
C LEU A 6 -36.13 -8.92 21.37
N PHE A 7 -35.98 -8.00 20.42
CA PHE A 7 -35.29 -8.23 19.18
C PHE A 7 -33.79 -7.98 19.39
N ASN A 8 -33.02 -9.04 19.36
CA ASN A 8 -31.58 -8.91 19.14
C ASN A 8 -31.35 -8.70 17.64
N ILE A 9 -31.06 -7.46 17.22
CA ILE A 9 -30.66 -7.13 15.89
C ILE A 9 -29.13 -7.13 15.91
N SER A 10 -28.52 -8.23 15.46
CA SER A 10 -27.13 -8.19 15.04
C SER A 10 -27.10 -7.50 13.68
N LEU A 11 -26.74 -6.24 13.66
CA LEU A 11 -26.49 -5.49 12.43
C LEU A 11 -25.09 -5.87 11.96
N LEU A 12 -25.00 -6.79 11.03
CA LEU A 12 -23.77 -7.03 10.28
C LEU A 12 -23.79 -6.00 9.13
N LEU A 13 -23.00 -4.95 9.25
CA LEU A 13 -22.77 -4.01 8.16
C LEU A 13 -21.89 -4.75 7.15
N VAL A 14 -22.47 -5.30 6.10
CA VAL A 14 -21.71 -5.73 4.94
C VAL A 14 -21.45 -4.48 4.14
N ILE A 15 -20.25 -3.95 4.24
CA ILE A 15 -19.71 -3.01 3.25
C ILE A 15 -19.77 -3.79 1.95
N ALA A 16 -20.62 -3.38 1.01
CA ALA A 16 -20.66 -4.01 -0.28
C ALA A 16 -19.27 -3.86 -0.87
N SER A 17 -18.69 -4.99 -1.25
CA SER A 17 -17.70 -4.94 -2.31
C SER A 17 -18.36 -4.15 -3.43
N PRO A 18 -17.84 -3.01 -3.86
CA PRO A 18 -18.33 -2.40 -5.07
C PRO A 18 -18.30 -3.51 -6.13
N ASN A 19 -19.33 -3.62 -6.96
CA ASN A 19 -19.06 -4.10 -8.30
C ASN A 19 -18.02 -3.09 -8.78
N ILE A 20 -16.78 -3.48 -8.72
CA ILE A 20 -15.66 -2.74 -9.24
C ILE A 20 -16.01 -2.49 -10.71
N VAL A 21 -16.62 -1.35 -10.98
CA VAL A 21 -16.18 -0.64 -12.13
C VAL A 21 -14.79 -0.24 -11.73
N ASN A 22 -13.84 -0.99 -12.22
CA ASN A 22 -12.46 -0.70 -12.15
C ASN A 22 -12.30 0.81 -12.43
N ALA A 23 -12.07 1.63 -11.40
CA ALA A 23 -11.01 2.60 -11.57
C ALA A 23 -9.89 1.67 -11.99
N GLN A 24 -9.56 1.64 -13.27
CA GLN A 24 -8.67 0.67 -13.86
C GLN A 24 -7.42 0.75 -13.01
N GLU A 25 -7.24 -0.21 -12.04
CA GLU A 25 -5.92 -0.39 -11.45
C GLU A 25 -5.04 -0.51 -12.66
N ASN A 26 -4.11 0.42 -12.82
CA ASN A 26 -3.23 0.39 -13.97
C ASN A 26 -2.65 -1.00 -14.01
N GLU A 27 -2.88 -1.72 -15.08
CA GLU A 27 -2.43 -3.10 -15.21
C GLU A 27 -0.98 -3.19 -14.75
N LYS A 28 -0.66 -4.14 -13.87
CA LYS A 28 0.67 -4.26 -13.29
C LYS A 28 1.60 -4.99 -14.26
N TRP A 29 2.78 -4.43 -14.44
CA TRP A 29 3.82 -4.95 -15.32
C TRP A 29 5.03 -5.37 -14.48
N THR A 30 5.30 -6.68 -14.41
CA THR A 30 6.29 -7.27 -13.50
C THR A 30 7.58 -7.76 -14.19
N ASN A 31 7.56 -8.00 -15.50
CA ASN A 31 8.71 -8.47 -16.26
C ASN A 31 8.56 -8.16 -17.75
N GLY A 32 9.63 -8.42 -18.51
CA GLY A 32 9.66 -8.20 -19.96
C GLY A 32 9.94 -6.75 -20.35
N HIS A 33 9.87 -6.48 -21.64
CA HIS A 33 10.21 -5.19 -22.22
C HIS A 33 9.02 -4.25 -22.32
N GLY A 34 9.26 -2.99 -21.99
CA GLY A 34 8.33 -1.89 -22.23
C GLY A 34 9.08 -0.57 -22.25
N ASP A 35 8.35 0.52 -22.53
CA ASP A 35 8.95 1.83 -22.79
C ASP A 35 8.26 2.97 -22.03
N LEU A 36 9.06 3.90 -21.57
CA LEU A 36 8.65 5.29 -21.45
C LEU A 36 8.82 5.95 -22.82
N SER A 37 7.70 6.11 -23.54
CA SER A 37 7.70 6.77 -24.83
C SER A 37 7.44 8.27 -24.67
N VAL A 38 8.30 9.08 -25.24
CA VAL A 38 8.21 10.56 -25.22
C VAL A 38 8.35 11.07 -26.65
N ASN A 39 7.26 11.51 -27.24
CA ASN A 39 7.22 11.89 -28.64
C ASN A 39 6.65 13.28 -28.85
N HIS A 40 7.03 13.93 -29.96
CA HIS A 40 6.51 15.20 -30.45
C HIS A 40 6.26 15.13 -31.94
N ASP A 41 5.03 15.38 -32.38
CA ASP A 41 4.65 15.27 -33.78
C ASP A 41 4.95 16.52 -34.64
N GLY A 42 5.49 17.55 -34.00
CA GLY A 42 5.75 18.88 -34.59
C GLY A 42 4.80 19.96 -34.05
N SER A 43 3.71 19.57 -33.36
CA SER A 43 2.74 20.46 -32.72
C SER A 43 2.54 20.13 -31.24
N GLU A 44 2.45 18.87 -30.88
CA GLU A 44 2.09 18.42 -29.52
C GLU A 44 3.00 17.32 -29.01
N TRP A 45 3.16 17.27 -27.68
CA TRP A 45 3.81 16.20 -26.96
C TRP A 45 2.86 15.03 -26.71
N SER A 46 3.40 13.82 -26.72
CA SER A 46 2.69 12.61 -26.30
C SER A 46 3.59 11.69 -25.48
N PHE A 47 3.01 11.13 -24.42
CA PHE A 47 3.67 10.20 -23.52
C PHE A 47 2.90 8.88 -23.46
N SER A 48 3.59 7.80 -23.14
CA SER A 48 3.00 6.55 -22.67
C SER A 48 4.03 5.77 -21.86
N PHE A 49 3.56 5.02 -20.85
CA PHE A 49 4.39 4.18 -20.00
C PHE A 49 3.76 2.80 -19.87
N ARG A 50 4.29 1.82 -20.60
CA ARG A 50 3.66 0.50 -20.69
C ARG A 50 4.56 -0.57 -21.27
N HIS A 51 4.21 -1.85 -20.99
CA HIS A 51 4.69 -3.02 -21.72
C HIS A 51 4.35 -2.91 -23.21
N GLU A 52 5.18 -3.47 -24.10
CA GLU A 52 5.04 -3.30 -25.54
C GLU A 52 3.71 -3.80 -26.13
N ASP A 53 3.08 -4.80 -25.49
CA ASP A 53 1.78 -5.37 -25.92
C ASP A 53 0.55 -4.70 -25.25
N ALA A 54 0.74 -3.78 -24.33
CA ALA A 54 -0.34 -3.16 -23.57
C ALA A 54 -0.98 -1.98 -24.31
N VAL A 55 -2.25 -1.69 -24.03
CA VAL A 55 -3.06 -0.61 -24.62
C VAL A 55 -3.21 0.49 -23.62
N GLY A 56 -2.71 0.71 -22.62
CA GLY A 56 -2.82 1.80 -21.64
C GLY A 56 -1.54 1.94 -20.86
N ASP A 57 -1.46 2.97 -20.07
CA ASP A 57 -0.39 3.13 -19.12
C ASP A 57 -0.49 2.06 -18.03
N GLN A 58 0.67 1.62 -17.54
CA GLN A 58 0.77 0.55 -16.55
C GLN A 58 1.57 1.01 -15.35
N THR A 59 1.45 0.29 -14.23
CA THR A 59 2.34 0.41 -13.08
C THR A 59 3.44 -0.64 -13.20
N ALA A 60 4.69 -0.20 -13.20
CA ALA A 60 5.85 -1.09 -13.23
C ALA A 60 6.13 -1.61 -11.81
N VAL A 61 6.29 -2.94 -11.66
CA VAL A 61 6.47 -3.58 -10.35
C VAL A 61 7.85 -4.22 -10.26
N LEU A 62 8.64 -3.77 -9.30
CA LEU A 62 9.93 -4.36 -8.93
C LEU A 62 9.73 -5.23 -7.69
N ASN A 63 10.17 -6.46 -7.80
CA ASN A 63 10.16 -7.43 -6.70
C ASN A 63 11.59 -7.74 -6.22
N GLN A 64 11.74 -8.73 -5.36
CA GLN A 64 13.02 -9.15 -4.81
C GLN A 64 14.08 -9.52 -5.89
N ASN A 65 13.65 -9.96 -7.09
CA ASN A 65 14.59 -10.26 -8.18
C ASN A 65 15.31 -9.02 -8.73
N SER A 66 14.75 -7.84 -8.50
CA SER A 66 15.34 -6.54 -8.89
C SER A 66 16.31 -5.99 -7.85
N LYS A 67 16.39 -6.61 -6.67
CA LYS A 67 17.26 -6.17 -5.56
C LYS A 67 18.73 -6.45 -5.88
N GLU A 68 19.54 -5.46 -5.61
CA GLU A 68 21.00 -5.52 -5.64
C GLU A 68 21.55 -4.85 -4.38
N ILE A 69 22.80 -5.09 -4.06
CA ILE A 69 23.49 -4.43 -2.94
C ILE A 69 24.43 -3.37 -3.50
N ILE A 70 24.36 -2.15 -2.97
CA ILE A 70 25.25 -1.05 -3.38
C ILE A 70 26.71 -1.46 -3.11
N PRO A 71 27.58 -1.47 -4.13
CA PRO A 71 28.96 -1.93 -3.97
C PRO A 71 29.85 -0.93 -3.23
N GLU A 72 30.97 -1.38 -2.65
CA GLU A 72 32.00 -0.53 -2.02
C GLU A 72 32.78 0.35 -3.02
N ASP A 73 32.33 0.51 -4.23
CA ASP A 73 32.93 1.34 -5.27
C ASP A 73 32.40 2.77 -5.18
N SER A 74 33.27 3.73 -4.89
CA SER A 74 32.91 5.14 -4.70
C SER A 74 32.19 5.79 -5.89
N ARG A 75 32.24 5.20 -7.07
CA ARG A 75 31.48 5.65 -8.26
C ARG A 75 29.98 5.52 -8.05
N PHE A 76 29.52 4.67 -7.12
CA PHE A 76 28.12 4.41 -6.82
C PHE A 76 27.64 5.09 -5.53
N ASN A 77 28.47 5.91 -4.85
CA ASN A 77 28.09 6.60 -3.63
C ASN A 77 26.85 7.52 -3.78
N PHE A 78 26.48 7.88 -5.01
CA PHE A 78 25.27 8.65 -5.28
C PHE A 78 23.97 7.85 -5.03
N LEU A 79 24.03 6.52 -5.03
CA LEU A 79 22.90 5.63 -4.78
C LEU A 79 22.58 5.47 -3.29
N GLY A 80 23.54 5.75 -2.40
CA GLY A 80 23.46 5.56 -0.96
C GLY A 80 24.72 4.93 -0.38
N ASP A 81 24.62 4.41 0.84
CA ASP A 81 25.71 3.77 1.53
C ASP A 81 26.02 2.37 0.97
N ALA A 82 27.31 2.05 0.87
CA ALA A 82 27.74 0.72 0.45
C ALA A 82 27.21 -0.36 1.40
N GLY A 83 26.74 -1.48 0.86
CA GLY A 83 26.15 -2.57 1.61
C GLY A 83 24.64 -2.44 1.84
N THR A 84 24.00 -1.33 1.47
CA THR A 84 22.55 -1.18 1.56
C THR A 84 21.83 -1.71 0.31
N PRO A 85 20.56 -2.16 0.43
CA PRO A 85 19.79 -2.64 -0.69
C PRO A 85 19.37 -1.50 -1.63
N ILE A 86 19.24 -1.83 -2.90
CA ILE A 86 18.66 -0.98 -3.96
C ILE A 86 17.96 -1.85 -4.98
N TRP A 87 16.81 -1.43 -5.47
CA TRP A 87 16.07 -2.13 -6.53
C TRP A 87 16.37 -1.49 -7.88
N ILE A 88 16.78 -2.30 -8.86
CA ILE A 88 17.27 -1.79 -10.13
C ILE A 88 16.53 -2.44 -11.31
N ILE A 89 15.99 -1.60 -12.21
CA ILE A 89 15.67 -1.99 -13.57
C ILE A 89 16.95 -1.80 -14.39
N PRO A 90 17.59 -2.88 -14.87
CA PRO A 90 18.94 -2.78 -15.44
C PRO A 90 18.93 -2.26 -16.88
N GLN A 91 20.02 -1.58 -17.28
CA GLN A 91 20.24 -1.13 -18.67
C GLN A 91 20.44 -2.28 -19.68
N VAL A 92 20.59 -3.51 -19.22
CA VAL A 92 20.75 -4.73 -20.01
C VAL A 92 19.73 -5.75 -19.54
N ALA A 93 18.97 -6.31 -20.47
CA ALA A 93 17.92 -7.27 -20.15
C ALA A 93 18.42 -8.43 -19.28
N LYS A 94 17.70 -8.71 -18.20
CA LYS A 94 17.86 -9.89 -17.35
C LYS A 94 16.55 -10.69 -17.36
N PRO A 95 16.58 -12.02 -17.26
CA PRO A 95 15.36 -12.82 -17.07
C PRO A 95 14.61 -12.40 -15.81
N GLU A 96 13.28 -12.48 -15.84
CA GLU A 96 12.39 -12.25 -14.69
C GLU A 96 12.42 -10.84 -14.07
N ILE A 97 13.11 -9.90 -14.70
CA ILE A 97 13.16 -8.49 -14.30
C ILE A 97 12.60 -7.62 -15.43
N LEU A 98 12.01 -6.49 -15.05
CA LEU A 98 11.62 -5.44 -15.98
C LEU A 98 12.80 -4.99 -16.83
N PHE A 99 12.54 -4.71 -18.10
CA PHE A 99 13.51 -4.12 -19.01
C PHE A 99 12.91 -2.88 -19.64
N LEU A 100 13.21 -1.72 -19.07
CA LEU A 100 12.58 -0.46 -19.40
C LEU A 100 13.42 0.33 -20.41
N GLY A 101 12.82 0.55 -21.58
CA GLY A 101 13.35 1.41 -22.62
C GLY A 101 12.86 2.85 -22.49
N MET A 102 13.59 3.72 -23.18
CA MET A 102 13.24 5.12 -23.39
C MET A 102 13.12 5.36 -24.89
N ASN A 103 11.96 5.79 -25.36
CA ASN A 103 11.58 5.76 -26.75
C ASN A 103 11.11 7.12 -27.27
N ALA A 104 11.74 7.63 -28.35
CA ALA A 104 11.34 8.81 -29.10
C ALA A 104 11.25 8.51 -30.60
N GLU A 105 10.99 7.28 -31.00
CA GLU A 105 11.06 6.82 -32.40
C GLU A 105 10.04 7.51 -33.31
N SER A 106 8.91 7.93 -32.77
CA SER A 106 7.88 8.66 -33.53
C SER A 106 8.19 10.14 -33.75
N THR A 107 9.19 10.70 -33.05
CA THR A 107 9.62 12.10 -33.23
C THR A 107 10.54 12.20 -34.44
N ALA A 108 10.20 13.00 -35.44
CA ALA A 108 10.99 13.16 -36.64
C ALA A 108 12.34 13.87 -36.36
N LYS A 109 13.42 13.45 -37.07
CA LYS A 109 14.78 13.99 -36.86
C LYS A 109 14.91 15.50 -37.00
N GLY A 110 14.03 16.18 -37.66
CA GLY A 110 14.08 17.65 -37.86
C GLY A 110 13.12 18.40 -36.97
N THR A 111 12.48 17.77 -36.01
CA THR A 111 11.51 18.44 -35.11
C THR A 111 12.18 19.44 -34.19
N PHE A 112 13.33 19.09 -33.61
CA PHE A 112 14.05 19.93 -32.67
C PHE A 112 15.39 20.43 -33.24
N GLU A 113 15.86 21.56 -32.74
CA GLU A 113 17.22 22.05 -33.01
C GLU A 113 18.23 21.00 -32.54
N GLN A 114 19.26 20.75 -33.34
CA GLN A 114 20.27 19.69 -33.12
C GLN A 114 19.68 18.26 -33.02
N GLY A 115 18.37 18.08 -33.24
CA GLY A 115 17.67 16.80 -33.10
C GLY A 115 17.54 16.31 -31.67
N LEU A 116 17.60 17.20 -30.68
CA LEU A 116 17.59 16.90 -29.24
C LEU A 116 16.48 17.64 -28.53
N PHE A 117 15.89 16.98 -27.52
CA PHE A 117 15.06 17.59 -26.50
C PHE A 117 15.51 17.07 -25.12
N ASN A 118 14.98 17.64 -24.05
CA ASN A 118 15.25 17.18 -22.70
C ASN A 118 14.03 16.48 -22.12
N LEU A 119 14.26 15.42 -21.35
CA LEU A 119 13.31 14.85 -20.40
C LEU A 119 13.81 15.14 -18.99
N GLN A 120 13.00 15.79 -18.18
CA GLN A 120 13.36 16.27 -16.85
C GLN A 120 12.43 15.66 -15.80
N LEU A 121 13.00 15.19 -14.70
CA LEU A 121 12.22 14.86 -13.50
C LEU A 121 11.74 16.17 -12.88
N SER A 122 10.42 16.35 -12.79
CA SER A 122 9.79 17.56 -12.27
C SER A 122 9.24 17.39 -10.86
N SER A 123 8.80 16.19 -10.53
CA SER A 123 8.32 15.87 -9.17
C SER A 123 8.52 14.39 -8.81
N ILE A 124 8.57 14.13 -7.51
CA ILE A 124 8.64 12.79 -6.93
C ILE A 124 7.75 12.73 -5.68
N HIS A 125 6.92 11.69 -5.60
CA HIS A 125 6.18 11.31 -4.40
C HIS A 125 6.55 9.85 -4.13
N ALA A 126 7.36 9.62 -3.11
CA ALA A 126 7.97 8.32 -2.88
C ALA A 126 8.49 8.18 -1.44
N PRO A 127 8.66 6.96 -0.93
CA PRO A 127 9.26 6.70 0.37
C PRO A 127 10.79 6.86 0.40
N GLY A 128 11.45 6.92 -0.77
CA GLY A 128 12.89 7.03 -0.93
C GLY A 128 13.29 7.79 -2.19
N ASP A 129 14.56 7.66 -2.58
CA ASP A 129 15.14 8.35 -3.72
C ASP A 129 15.08 7.52 -4.99
N PHE A 130 15.13 8.24 -6.11
CA PHE A 130 15.07 7.71 -7.45
C PHE A 130 16.28 8.15 -8.29
N PHE A 131 16.81 7.23 -9.09
CA PHE A 131 18.02 7.44 -9.87
C PHE A 131 17.89 6.94 -11.31
N ILE A 132 18.44 7.69 -12.27
CA ILE A 132 18.69 7.19 -13.62
C ILE A 132 20.17 7.40 -13.98
N TRP A 133 20.85 6.32 -14.39
CA TRP A 133 22.24 6.39 -14.80
C TRP A 133 22.58 5.36 -15.87
N LYS A 134 23.68 5.59 -16.54
CA LYS A 134 24.30 4.65 -17.43
C LYS A 134 25.67 4.23 -16.90
N ALA A 135 25.89 2.93 -16.79
CA ALA A 135 27.16 2.38 -16.39
C ALA A 135 27.96 1.88 -17.61
N SER A 136 29.24 2.24 -17.68
CA SER A 136 30.22 1.72 -18.62
C SER A 136 31.46 1.25 -17.86
N LEU A 137 32.43 0.62 -18.57
CA LEU A 137 33.65 0.09 -17.95
C LEU A 137 34.40 1.13 -17.08
N ASN A 138 34.45 2.37 -17.52
CA ASN A 138 35.30 3.41 -16.91
C ASN A 138 34.53 4.63 -16.41
N GLU A 139 33.25 4.71 -16.68
CA GLU A 139 32.45 5.92 -16.44
C GLU A 139 31.02 5.58 -15.99
N ILE A 140 30.50 6.35 -15.05
CA ILE A 140 29.10 6.39 -14.67
C ILE A 140 28.57 7.76 -15.10
N GLU A 141 27.59 7.76 -15.99
CA GLU A 141 26.85 8.95 -16.40
C GLU A 141 25.55 9.00 -15.61
N ILE A 142 25.41 9.99 -14.71
CA ILE A 142 24.23 10.18 -13.89
C ILE A 142 23.36 11.23 -14.58
N ASP A 143 22.10 10.87 -14.89
CA ASP A 143 21.13 11.79 -15.50
C ASP A 143 20.15 12.34 -14.47
N ILE A 144 19.74 11.52 -13.51
CA ILE A 144 18.79 11.86 -12.46
C ILE A 144 19.31 11.31 -11.13
N ASN A 145 19.27 12.19 -10.11
CA ASN A 145 19.60 11.84 -8.74
C ASN A 145 18.72 12.67 -7.79
N SER A 146 17.59 12.12 -7.33
CA SER A 146 16.66 12.85 -6.47
C SER A 146 17.17 13.07 -5.04
N SER A 147 18.24 12.36 -4.61
CA SER A 147 18.75 12.44 -3.23
C SER A 147 19.39 13.78 -2.87
N ASP A 148 19.82 14.55 -3.86
CA ASP A 148 20.36 15.92 -3.68
C ASP A 148 19.30 17.01 -3.93
N GLY A 149 18.03 16.61 -4.12
CA GLY A 149 16.89 17.45 -4.42
C GLY A 149 16.66 17.62 -5.92
N ILE A 150 15.37 17.69 -6.31
CA ILE A 150 14.98 17.83 -7.71
C ILE A 150 15.35 19.22 -8.25
N GLY A 151 16.09 19.27 -9.36
CA GLY A 151 16.59 20.49 -9.95
C GLY A 151 16.77 20.45 -11.47
N GLU A 152 17.41 21.48 -12.02
CA GLU A 152 17.73 21.53 -13.45
C GLU A 152 18.77 20.47 -13.90
N SER A 153 19.50 19.88 -12.96
CA SER A 153 20.44 18.77 -13.19
C SER A 153 19.76 17.44 -13.47
N ASP A 154 18.52 17.25 -12.94
CA ASP A 154 17.78 16.00 -13.04
C ASP A 154 17.08 15.89 -14.39
N ARG A 155 17.88 15.87 -15.44
CA ARG A 155 17.42 15.81 -16.82
C ARG A 155 18.37 15.01 -17.69
N MET A 156 17.80 14.37 -18.69
CA MET A 156 18.56 13.74 -19.75
C MET A 156 18.28 14.35 -21.11
N GLN A 157 19.29 14.37 -21.96
CA GLN A 157 19.12 14.70 -23.37
C GLN A 157 18.56 13.50 -24.13
N PHE A 158 17.48 13.74 -24.84
CA PHE A 158 16.74 12.72 -25.56
C PHE A 158 16.85 12.97 -27.07
N PRO A 159 17.57 12.12 -27.84
CA PRO A 159 17.66 12.29 -29.28
C PRO A 159 16.34 11.88 -29.96
N ALA A 160 15.85 12.70 -30.88
CA ALA A 160 14.73 12.33 -31.75
C ALA A 160 15.04 11.04 -32.51
N ARG A 161 14.07 10.12 -32.59
CA ARG A 161 14.15 8.76 -33.14
C ARG A 161 15.08 7.78 -32.40
N ALA A 162 15.44 8.11 -31.16
CA ALA A 162 16.22 7.19 -30.35
C ALA A 162 15.32 6.19 -29.62
N HIS A 163 15.91 4.99 -29.40
CA HIS A 163 15.44 4.01 -28.42
C HIS A 163 16.70 3.52 -27.68
N PHE A 164 16.69 3.60 -26.35
CA PHE A 164 17.83 3.23 -25.53
C PHE A 164 17.39 2.84 -24.11
N HIS A 165 18.29 2.17 -23.38
CA HIS A 165 18.06 1.71 -22.01
C HIS A 165 19.11 2.29 -21.08
N LYS A 166 18.70 2.63 -19.87
CA LYS A 166 19.53 3.05 -18.74
C LYS A 166 19.16 2.25 -17.50
N ASN A 167 19.97 2.31 -16.45
CA ASN A 167 19.57 1.79 -15.15
C ASN A 167 18.61 2.77 -14.48
N TRP A 168 17.56 2.23 -13.87
CA TRP A 168 16.61 2.95 -13.02
C TRP A 168 16.72 2.36 -11.62
N GLY A 169 17.01 3.16 -10.62
CA GLY A 169 17.25 2.71 -9.25
C GLY A 169 16.31 3.34 -8.23
N PHE A 170 15.98 2.56 -7.20
CA PHE A 170 15.07 2.92 -6.13
C PHE A 170 15.67 2.43 -4.81
N ASN A 171 15.94 3.31 -3.86
CA ASN A 171 16.65 2.96 -2.62
C ASN A 171 15.76 2.65 -1.41
N SER A 172 14.44 2.61 -1.60
CA SER A 172 13.48 2.20 -0.58
C SER A 172 12.37 1.36 -1.19
N PRO A 173 11.79 0.38 -0.48
CA PRO A 173 10.54 -0.23 -0.91
C PRO A 173 9.39 0.77 -0.87
N GLY A 174 8.29 0.47 -1.57
CA GLY A 174 7.07 1.26 -1.59
C GLY A 174 6.73 1.83 -2.95
N THR A 175 5.73 2.72 -2.99
CA THR A 175 5.19 3.29 -4.22
C THR A 175 5.89 4.58 -4.60
N TYR A 176 6.32 4.65 -5.86
CA TYR A 176 6.90 5.83 -6.48
C TYR A 176 5.97 6.38 -7.55
N ARG A 177 5.60 7.64 -7.44
CA ARG A 177 4.94 8.41 -8.48
C ARG A 177 5.88 9.51 -8.94
N LEU A 178 6.39 9.36 -10.17
CA LEU A 178 7.39 10.23 -10.78
C LEU A 178 6.75 11.11 -11.83
N GLY A 179 6.90 12.43 -11.69
CA GLY A 179 6.45 13.42 -12.68
C GLY A 179 7.58 13.80 -13.62
N PHE A 180 7.33 13.75 -14.92
CA PHE A 180 8.28 14.16 -15.96
C PHE A 180 7.71 15.24 -16.86
N THR A 181 8.58 16.19 -17.26
CA THR A 181 8.31 17.15 -18.32
C THR A 181 9.31 16.97 -19.45
N ALA A 182 8.86 17.20 -20.69
CA ALA A 182 9.74 17.24 -21.84
C ALA A 182 9.80 18.66 -22.39
N ASN A 183 11.00 19.13 -22.74
CA ASN A 183 11.18 20.47 -23.31
C ASN A 183 12.23 20.50 -24.42
N GLY A 184 12.06 21.41 -25.38
CA GLY A 184 13.00 21.55 -26.49
C GLY A 184 12.75 22.82 -27.30
N ILE A 185 13.64 23.07 -28.29
CA ILE A 185 13.50 24.17 -29.23
C ILE A 185 13.17 23.59 -30.59
N LEU A 186 12.00 23.98 -31.13
CA LEU A 186 11.57 23.51 -32.44
C LEU A 186 12.51 24.07 -33.54
N ALA A 187 12.98 23.20 -34.42
CA ALA A 187 13.87 23.60 -35.52
C ALA A 187 13.21 24.55 -36.51
N ASN A 188 11.88 24.48 -36.63
CA ASN A 188 11.11 25.37 -37.47
C ASN A 188 10.69 26.61 -36.67
N GLY A 189 11.51 27.67 -36.72
CA GLY A 189 11.23 28.96 -36.11
C GLY A 189 11.90 29.18 -34.74
N GLY A 190 12.66 28.24 -34.20
CA GLY A 190 13.42 28.40 -32.95
C GLY A 190 12.55 28.66 -31.72
N LEU A 191 11.27 28.20 -31.71
CA LEU A 191 10.36 28.38 -30.60
C LEU A 191 10.55 27.30 -29.53
N PRO A 192 10.62 27.69 -28.25
CA PRO A 192 10.60 26.71 -27.16
C PRO A 192 9.24 26.05 -27.09
N THR A 193 9.25 24.74 -26.76
CA THR A 193 8.06 23.96 -26.46
C THR A 193 8.31 23.16 -25.19
N GLU A 194 7.29 22.99 -24.37
CA GLU A 194 7.31 22.23 -23.12
C GLU A 194 6.01 21.44 -23.02
N SER A 195 6.09 20.24 -22.45
CA SER A 195 4.92 19.40 -22.19
C SER A 195 4.24 19.78 -20.88
N GLU A 196 2.99 19.37 -20.71
CA GLU A 196 2.42 19.16 -19.38
C GLU A 196 3.23 18.07 -18.64
N GLU A 197 3.11 18.07 -17.32
CA GLU A 197 3.72 17.02 -16.49
C GLU A 197 3.00 15.68 -16.71
N TYR A 198 3.78 14.63 -16.93
CA TYR A 198 3.29 13.30 -17.13
C TYR A 198 3.79 12.38 -16.01
N PHE A 199 2.87 11.64 -15.38
CA PHE A 199 3.18 10.78 -14.24
C PHE A 199 3.33 9.33 -14.65
N ILE A 200 4.35 8.67 -14.08
CA ILE A 200 4.54 7.22 -14.15
C ILE A 200 4.64 6.63 -12.76
N ASN A 201 4.16 5.41 -12.60
CA ASN A 201 4.08 4.77 -11.29
C ASN A 201 4.93 3.50 -11.24
N PHE A 202 5.60 3.32 -10.10
CA PHE A 202 6.32 2.09 -9.76
C PHE A 202 5.87 1.59 -8.39
N GLU A 203 5.86 0.29 -8.25
CA GLU A 203 5.79 -0.39 -6.94
C GLU A 203 7.10 -1.14 -6.74
N VAL A 204 7.76 -0.89 -5.63
CA VAL A 204 9.04 -1.49 -5.29
C VAL A 204 8.86 -2.35 -4.05
N ASN A 205 8.88 -3.67 -4.24
CA ASN A 205 8.76 -4.66 -3.17
C ASN A 205 7.60 -4.39 -2.19
N VAL A 206 6.39 -4.20 -2.74
CA VAL A 206 5.15 -3.91 -1.99
C VAL A 206 4.33 -5.17 -1.84
N LEU A 207 3.96 -5.52 -0.61
CA LEU A 207 3.00 -6.57 -0.28
C LEU A 207 1.63 -5.92 -0.08
N SER A 208 0.60 -6.41 -0.79
CA SER A 208 -0.72 -5.76 -0.82
C SER A 208 -1.90 -6.70 -0.61
N LYS A 209 -1.67 -8.01 -0.54
CA LYS A 209 -2.70 -9.03 -0.36
C LYS A 209 -2.12 -10.32 0.17
N GLY A 210 -2.99 -11.19 0.67
CA GLY A 210 -2.61 -12.49 1.23
C GLY A 210 -2.17 -12.37 2.68
N GLU A 211 -1.76 -13.49 3.23
CA GLU A 211 -1.24 -13.58 4.60
C GLU A 211 0.22 -13.16 4.65
N VAL A 212 0.55 -12.33 5.62
CA VAL A 212 1.89 -11.79 5.85
C VAL A 212 2.13 -11.74 7.35
N ASP A 213 3.25 -12.26 7.82
CA ASP A 213 3.60 -12.26 9.23
C ASP A 213 4.82 -11.39 9.54
N LEU A 214 4.72 -10.60 10.59
CA LEU A 214 5.89 -10.02 11.25
C LEU A 214 6.50 -11.09 12.15
N GLU A 215 7.55 -11.74 11.67
CA GLU A 215 8.31 -12.74 12.39
C GLU A 215 9.30 -12.11 13.37
N ILE A 216 9.21 -12.53 14.63
CA ILE A 216 10.16 -12.18 15.69
C ILE A 216 11.15 -13.35 15.81
N VAL A 217 12.40 -13.10 15.45
CA VAL A 217 13.46 -14.11 15.45
C VAL A 217 14.44 -13.82 16.58
N TYR A 218 14.84 -14.87 17.32
CA TYR A 218 15.92 -14.79 18.28
C TYR A 218 16.86 -15.97 18.13
N GLU A 219 17.95 -15.77 17.41
CA GLU A 219 18.94 -16.83 17.12
C GLU A 219 20.36 -16.33 17.40
N ASP A 220 21.26 -17.23 17.83
CA ASP A 220 22.68 -16.94 18.14
C ASP A 220 22.93 -15.77 19.10
N GLY A 221 21.92 -15.35 19.86
CA GLY A 221 22.00 -14.26 20.83
C GLY A 221 21.60 -12.89 20.28
N GLU A 222 21.11 -12.83 19.06
CA GLU A 222 20.68 -11.62 18.37
C GLU A 222 19.19 -11.66 18.04
N TRP A 223 18.55 -10.48 18.00
CA TRP A 223 17.19 -10.32 17.55
C TRP A 223 17.18 -9.92 16.08
N GLU A 224 16.30 -10.54 15.32
CA GLU A 224 16.01 -10.18 13.94
C GLU A 224 14.49 -9.99 13.77
N ALA A 225 14.10 -9.24 12.74
CA ALA A 225 12.72 -9.02 12.35
C ALA A 225 12.59 -9.26 10.85
N GLU A 226 11.69 -10.15 10.48
CA GLU A 226 11.41 -10.48 9.10
C GLU A 226 9.92 -10.34 8.79
N ILE A 227 9.60 -10.16 7.53
CA ILE A 227 8.25 -10.26 7.00
C ILE A 227 8.18 -11.55 6.19
N LEU A 228 7.40 -12.50 6.66
CA LEU A 228 7.12 -13.75 5.95
C LEU A 228 5.83 -13.58 5.13
N ALA A 229 5.94 -13.63 3.81
CA ALA A 229 4.79 -13.62 2.91
C ALA A 229 4.45 -15.05 2.50
N HIS A 230 3.25 -15.52 2.86
CA HIS A 230 2.79 -16.86 2.53
C HIS A 230 2.35 -16.95 1.07
N VAL A 231 2.81 -17.97 0.37
CA VAL A 231 2.45 -18.25 -1.01
C VAL A 231 1.32 -19.28 -1.01
N HIS A 232 0.06 -18.80 -1.00
CA HIS A 232 -1.07 -19.71 -1.22
C HIS A 232 -1.15 -20.07 -2.71
N GLY A 233 -1.06 -21.35 -3.05
CA GLY A 233 -1.33 -21.82 -4.41
C GLY A 233 -2.81 -21.56 -4.77
N GLU A 234 -3.10 -21.13 -5.98
CA GLU A 234 -4.47 -20.81 -6.48
C GLU A 234 -5.45 -22.03 -6.44
N ASP A 235 -5.02 -23.21 -6.02
CA ASP A 235 -5.76 -24.48 -6.10
C ASP A 235 -6.09 -25.13 -4.74
N ASP A 236 -5.79 -24.51 -3.58
CA ASP A 236 -6.00 -25.16 -2.28
C ASP A 236 -7.35 -24.78 -1.64
N HIS A 237 -8.41 -25.44 -2.13
CA HIS A 237 -9.71 -25.53 -1.47
C HIS A 237 -9.85 -26.91 -0.77
N GLY A 238 -9.03 -27.23 0.19
CA GLY A 238 -9.06 -28.55 0.80
C GLY A 238 -8.68 -28.59 2.26
N GLU A 239 -9.72 -28.64 3.11
CA GLU A 239 -9.81 -29.27 4.44
C GLU A 239 -8.64 -29.08 5.43
N ASP A 240 -8.96 -28.45 6.55
CA ASP A 240 -8.26 -28.36 7.83
C ASP A 240 -7.36 -29.59 8.14
N ASP A 241 -6.09 -29.55 7.78
CA ASP A 241 -5.08 -30.43 8.31
C ASP A 241 -3.98 -29.61 8.97
N HIS A 242 -4.11 -29.37 10.26
CA HIS A 242 -3.11 -28.73 11.13
C HIS A 242 -1.98 -29.72 11.46
N GLY A 243 -1.20 -30.10 10.48
CA GLY A 243 -0.05 -30.98 10.66
C GLY A 243 1.18 -30.42 9.97
N ASP A 244 2.22 -30.08 10.76
CA ASP A 244 3.61 -29.78 10.40
C ASP A 244 3.76 -29.16 8.97
N GLU A 245 3.20 -27.99 8.74
CA GLU A 245 3.36 -27.28 7.48
C GLU A 245 4.75 -26.65 7.47
N ASP A 246 5.60 -27.14 6.57
CA ASP A 246 6.75 -26.38 6.09
C ASP A 246 6.19 -25.02 5.62
N HIS A 247 6.55 -23.93 6.29
CA HIS A 247 6.13 -22.57 5.93
C HIS A 247 6.73 -22.22 4.59
N ASP A 248 6.05 -22.62 3.50
CA ASP A 248 6.41 -22.24 2.13
C ASP A 248 6.10 -20.74 1.91
N GLY A 249 6.92 -19.89 2.52
CA GLY A 249 6.82 -18.44 2.42
C GLY A 249 8.12 -17.81 1.90
N VAL A 250 8.04 -16.56 1.50
CA VAL A 250 9.20 -15.74 1.16
C VAL A 250 9.46 -14.79 2.31
N ALA A 251 10.61 -14.93 2.97
CA ALA A 251 11.04 -14.05 4.04
C ALA A 251 11.77 -12.81 3.48
N TYR A 252 11.45 -11.66 4.04
CA TYR A 252 12.04 -10.37 3.70
C TYR A 252 12.54 -9.70 4.98
N PRO A 253 13.77 -9.15 5.01
CA PRO A 253 14.13 -8.22 6.07
C PRO A 253 13.10 -7.08 6.15
N VAL A 254 12.69 -6.73 7.36
CA VAL A 254 11.57 -5.79 7.61
C VAL A 254 11.73 -4.43 6.92
N ASN A 255 12.96 -3.97 6.69
CA ASN A 255 13.28 -2.71 6.02
C ASN A 255 13.35 -2.82 4.47
N GLU A 256 13.12 -4.01 3.92
CA GLU A 256 13.19 -4.26 2.48
C GLU A 256 11.82 -4.45 1.82
N VAL A 257 10.75 -4.25 2.56
CA VAL A 257 9.38 -4.44 2.10
C VAL A 257 8.48 -3.31 2.59
N ALA A 258 7.46 -2.97 1.81
CA ALA A 258 6.38 -2.10 2.24
C ALA A 258 5.07 -2.90 2.30
N ILE A 259 4.30 -2.66 3.35
CA ILE A 259 2.95 -3.23 3.53
C ILE A 259 1.92 -2.23 3.05
N ARG A 260 1.12 -2.60 2.07
CA ARG A 260 0.01 -1.77 1.61
C ARG A 260 -1.25 -2.05 2.41
N VAL A 261 -1.82 -0.98 2.94
CA VAL A 261 -3.16 -0.94 3.51
C VAL A 261 -4.09 -0.39 2.44
N ASP A 262 -4.79 -1.30 1.77
CA ASP A 262 -5.64 -0.99 0.60
C ASP A 262 -6.77 -0.02 0.97
N SER A 263 -7.16 0.86 0.07
CA SER A 263 -8.27 1.82 0.28
C SER A 263 -9.59 1.17 0.67
N ARG A 264 -9.83 -0.08 0.27
CA ARG A 264 -11.00 -0.88 0.66
C ARG A 264 -11.04 -1.25 2.14
N SER A 265 -9.91 -1.14 2.85
CA SER A 265 -9.82 -1.31 4.31
C SER A 265 -10.38 -0.13 5.10
N ALA A 266 -10.74 0.96 4.39
CA ALA A 266 -11.32 2.14 5.00
C ALA A 266 -12.67 1.82 5.67
N THR A 267 -12.80 2.21 6.93
CA THR A 267 -14.00 2.00 7.74
C THR A 267 -14.20 3.19 8.69
N VAL A 268 -15.26 3.19 9.46
CA VAL A 268 -15.58 4.29 10.37
C VAL A 268 -15.58 3.85 11.83
N VAL A 269 -15.13 4.72 12.71
CA VAL A 269 -15.14 4.49 14.16
C VAL A 269 -16.55 4.17 14.62
N PRO A 270 -16.79 3.01 15.27
CA PRO A 270 -18.10 2.61 15.74
C PRO A 270 -18.68 3.58 16.79
N ASN A 271 -20.00 3.70 16.83
CA ASN A 271 -20.67 4.44 17.90
C ASN A 271 -20.77 3.59 19.19
N ASP A 272 -19.62 3.11 19.64
CA ASP A 272 -19.43 2.40 20.91
C ASP A 272 -18.27 3.05 21.66
N PRO A 273 -18.47 3.51 22.91
CA PRO A 273 -17.42 4.12 23.72
C PRO A 273 -16.16 3.25 23.89
N ALA A 274 -16.26 1.94 23.72
CA ALA A 274 -15.11 1.02 23.79
C ALA A 274 -14.09 1.26 22.68
N PHE A 275 -14.52 1.79 21.54
CA PHE A 275 -13.66 2.13 20.40
C PHE A 275 -13.23 3.61 20.37
N GLY A 276 -13.52 4.37 21.43
CA GLY A 276 -13.12 5.78 21.51
C GLY A 276 -11.61 6.06 21.43
N PHE A 277 -10.78 5.04 21.50
CA PHE A 277 -9.32 5.15 21.27
C PHE A 277 -8.99 5.38 19.80
N LEU A 278 -9.84 4.94 18.85
CA LEU A 278 -9.66 5.15 17.41
C LEU A 278 -10.06 6.56 16.95
N GLY A 279 -10.83 7.30 17.75
CA GLY A 279 -11.35 8.63 17.40
C GLY A 279 -12.81 8.81 17.77
N ASN A 280 -13.46 9.81 17.16
CA ASN A 280 -14.90 10.05 17.38
C ASN A 280 -15.73 9.13 16.47
N PRO A 281 -16.93 8.71 16.94
CA PRO A 281 -17.83 7.92 16.12
C PRO A 281 -18.10 8.54 14.75
N GLY A 282 -17.90 7.75 13.68
CA GLY A 282 -18.06 8.16 12.30
C GLY A 282 -16.80 8.77 11.65
N GLU A 283 -15.74 8.98 12.38
CA GLU A 283 -14.44 9.32 11.77
C GLU A 283 -13.88 8.13 10.99
N LEU A 284 -13.26 8.42 9.85
CA LEU A 284 -12.67 7.41 8.98
C LEU A 284 -11.34 6.93 9.57
N PHE A 285 -11.07 5.64 9.45
CA PHE A 285 -9.76 5.03 9.67
C PHE A 285 -9.56 3.86 8.73
N TYR A 286 -8.34 3.33 8.66
CA TYR A 286 -7.96 2.23 7.77
C TYR A 286 -7.43 1.08 8.61
N GLU A 287 -7.84 -0.16 8.29
CA GLU A 287 -7.55 -1.31 9.13
C GLU A 287 -7.01 -2.50 8.35
N LEU A 288 -5.87 -3.04 8.75
CA LEU A 288 -5.52 -4.43 8.45
C LEU A 288 -6.29 -5.31 9.45
N PRO A 289 -7.21 -6.13 8.96
CA PRO A 289 -8.17 -6.79 9.84
C PRO A 289 -7.56 -7.93 10.66
N GLN A 290 -8.14 -8.21 11.85
CA GLN A 290 -7.79 -9.36 12.69
C GLN A 290 -8.14 -10.71 12.04
N HIS A 291 -9.06 -10.72 11.10
CA HIS A 291 -9.55 -11.92 10.41
C HIS A 291 -9.37 -11.74 8.91
N GLU A 292 -9.09 -12.83 8.22
CA GLU A 292 -8.95 -12.82 6.77
C GLU A 292 -10.19 -12.22 6.09
N GLU A 293 -9.97 -11.25 5.21
CA GLU A 293 -10.98 -10.63 4.36
C GLU A 293 -10.52 -10.69 2.89
N GLU A 294 -11.42 -11.11 1.99
CA GLU A 294 -11.13 -11.30 0.58
C GLU A 294 -10.54 -10.02 -0.05
N GLY A 295 -9.33 -10.14 -0.56
CA GLY A 295 -8.62 -9.09 -1.29
C GLY A 295 -7.92 -8.05 -0.41
N LEU A 296 -7.95 -8.16 0.91
CA LEU A 296 -7.12 -7.39 1.83
C LEU A 296 -5.87 -8.17 2.25
N LEU A 297 -4.86 -7.46 2.70
CA LEU A 297 -3.71 -8.06 3.36
C LEU A 297 -4.12 -8.42 4.79
N TYR A 298 -3.67 -9.58 5.24
CA TYR A 298 -3.92 -10.14 6.55
C TYR A 298 -2.59 -10.24 7.29
N LEU A 299 -2.39 -9.37 8.31
CA LEU A 299 -1.13 -9.24 9.03
C LEU A 299 -1.15 -10.05 10.32
N GLY A 300 -0.26 -11.04 10.42
CA GLY A 300 0.03 -11.75 11.65
C GLY A 300 1.27 -11.21 12.36
N ILE A 301 1.41 -11.61 13.62
CA ILE A 301 2.62 -11.41 14.42
C ILE A 301 3.00 -12.78 14.98
N ALA A 302 4.19 -13.24 14.66
CA ALA A 302 4.68 -14.56 15.00
C ALA A 302 6.00 -14.50 15.77
N SER A 303 6.27 -15.53 16.55
CA SER A 303 7.52 -15.74 17.29
C SER A 303 7.91 -17.23 17.25
N ASP A 304 7.61 -17.89 16.14
CA ASP A 304 7.84 -19.32 15.96
C ASP A 304 9.32 -19.65 15.99
N GLU A 305 10.17 -18.72 15.56
CA GLU A 305 11.63 -18.79 15.57
C GLU A 305 12.26 -18.42 16.94
N VAL A 306 11.43 -18.25 17.97
CA VAL A 306 11.93 -18.04 19.34
C VAL A 306 11.88 -19.35 20.13
N GLU A 307 13.03 -19.92 20.45
CA GLU A 307 13.12 -21.20 21.15
C GLU A 307 12.52 -21.13 22.57
N ALA A 308 11.67 -22.11 22.89
CA ALA A 308 11.07 -22.23 24.22
C ALA A 308 12.13 -22.46 25.30
N GLY A 309 11.99 -21.77 26.45
CA GLY A 309 12.90 -21.87 27.59
C GLY A 309 14.04 -20.85 27.58
N VAL A 310 14.24 -20.08 26.51
CA VAL A 310 15.20 -18.98 26.44
C VAL A 310 14.79 -17.86 27.38
N PHE A 311 13.53 -17.47 27.34
CA PHE A 311 13.01 -16.35 28.17
C PHE A 311 12.12 -16.83 29.32
N VAL A 312 12.07 -16.03 30.39
CA VAL A 312 11.24 -16.28 31.58
C VAL A 312 9.78 -16.40 31.17
N GLY A 313 9.17 -17.56 31.47
CA GLY A 313 7.77 -17.82 31.11
C GLY A 313 7.51 -17.94 29.63
N ASN A 314 8.56 -18.05 28.82
CA ASN A 314 8.51 -17.98 27.36
C ASN A 314 7.89 -16.66 26.85
N GLU A 315 8.04 -15.56 27.56
CA GLU A 315 7.46 -14.27 27.19
C GLU A 315 8.39 -13.47 26.28
N VAL A 316 7.84 -12.99 25.19
CA VAL A 316 8.43 -12.04 24.25
C VAL A 316 7.49 -10.83 24.16
N LYS A 317 8.06 -9.64 24.09
CA LYS A 317 7.31 -8.40 23.97
C LYS A 317 7.70 -7.68 22.69
N LEU A 318 6.72 -7.27 21.94
CA LEU A 318 6.82 -6.31 20.85
C LEU A 318 6.39 -4.94 21.42
N ASN A 319 7.27 -3.94 21.40
CA ASN A 319 6.98 -2.62 21.93
C ASN A 319 6.99 -1.59 20.80
N LEU A 320 5.96 -0.75 20.73
CA LEU A 320 5.94 0.40 19.84
C LEU A 320 6.97 1.45 20.32
N LYS A 321 7.79 1.96 19.39
CA LYS A 321 8.87 2.91 19.68
C LYS A 321 8.71 4.25 19.00
N SER A 322 8.32 4.25 17.75
CA SER A 322 8.14 5.46 16.97
C SER A 322 7.03 5.28 15.92
N VAL A 323 6.38 6.37 15.59
CA VAL A 323 5.45 6.49 14.44
C VAL A 323 5.82 7.77 13.70
N GLU A 324 6.23 7.62 12.45
CA GLU A 324 6.44 8.72 11.52
C GLU A 324 5.40 8.58 10.42
N GLY A 325 4.45 9.49 10.35
CA GLY A 325 3.33 9.42 9.39
C GLY A 325 2.36 10.57 9.55
N PRO A 326 1.31 10.64 8.73
CA PRO A 326 0.33 11.73 8.79
C PRO A 326 -0.59 11.65 10.01
N GLY A 327 -0.82 10.46 10.58
CA GLY A 327 -1.76 10.21 11.66
C GLY A 327 -1.25 9.20 12.68
N GLU A 328 -2.17 8.60 13.41
CA GLU A 328 -1.92 7.71 14.54
C GLU A 328 -1.99 6.23 14.13
N VAL A 329 -1.33 5.37 14.93
CA VAL A 329 -1.27 3.92 14.73
C VAL A 329 -1.79 3.20 15.97
N TYR A 330 -2.59 2.17 15.75
CA TYR A 330 -3.22 1.36 16.79
C TYR A 330 -2.99 -0.12 16.50
N LEU A 331 -2.78 -0.92 17.57
CA LEU A 331 -2.82 -2.38 17.52
C LEU A 331 -3.81 -2.85 18.58
N TYR A 332 -4.80 -3.62 18.16
CA TYR A 332 -5.84 -4.12 19.08
C TYR A 332 -6.41 -5.45 18.59
N SER A 333 -7.07 -6.16 19.48
CA SER A 333 -7.89 -7.32 19.13
C SER A 333 -9.30 -7.16 19.67
N THR A 334 -10.26 -7.83 19.04
CA THR A 334 -11.63 -7.92 19.53
C THR A 334 -11.94 -9.34 19.97
N ASP A 335 -12.63 -9.48 21.12
CA ASP A 335 -13.11 -10.77 21.58
C ASP A 335 -14.39 -11.21 20.83
N THR A 336 -14.90 -12.41 21.12
CA THR A 336 -16.13 -12.94 20.50
C THR A 336 -17.39 -12.12 20.74
N PHE A 337 -17.34 -11.13 21.63
CA PHE A 337 -18.43 -10.20 21.90
C PHE A 337 -18.17 -8.82 21.29
N GLY A 338 -17.08 -8.66 20.53
CA GLY A 338 -16.69 -7.42 19.89
C GLY A 338 -16.04 -6.39 20.83
N LYS A 339 -15.61 -6.81 22.02
CA LYS A 339 -14.95 -5.89 22.96
C LYS A 339 -13.46 -5.77 22.62
N PRO A 340 -12.94 -4.55 22.37
CA PRO A 340 -11.54 -4.35 22.05
C PRO A 340 -10.62 -4.51 23.28
N THR A 341 -9.42 -5.02 23.01
CA THR A 341 -8.25 -4.97 23.89
C THR A 341 -7.15 -4.25 23.13
N VAL A 342 -6.71 -3.09 23.62
CA VAL A 342 -5.72 -2.24 22.96
C VAL A 342 -4.33 -2.61 23.46
N MET A 343 -3.40 -2.83 22.53
CA MET A 343 -1.97 -3.08 22.75
C MET A 343 -1.11 -1.88 22.40
N PHE A 344 -1.38 -1.21 21.26
CA PHE A 344 -0.73 0.05 20.90
C PHE A 344 -1.77 1.15 20.72
N ASN A 345 -1.41 2.35 21.16
CA ASN A 345 -2.20 3.55 20.93
C ASN A 345 -1.27 4.77 20.87
N SER A 346 -0.78 5.13 19.68
CA SER A 346 0.13 6.27 19.54
C SER A 346 -0.52 7.62 19.87
N ALA A 347 -1.87 7.70 19.81
CA ALA A 347 -2.62 8.95 20.02
C ALA A 347 -2.54 9.49 21.45
N ASP A 348 -2.33 8.65 22.45
CA ASP A 348 -2.15 9.08 23.85
C ASP A 348 -0.67 9.26 24.24
N GLY A 349 0.22 9.09 23.25
CA GLY A 349 1.68 9.19 23.37
C GLY A 349 2.33 7.85 23.66
N ILE A 350 3.36 7.54 22.86
CA ILE A 350 4.08 6.25 22.94
C ILE A 350 4.77 6.09 24.30
N SER A 351 4.53 4.98 24.95
CA SER A 351 5.01 4.68 26.31
C SER A 351 5.29 3.18 26.50
N GLU A 352 5.67 2.76 27.71
CA GLU A 352 5.87 1.35 28.05
C GLU A 352 4.59 0.52 28.05
N SER A 353 3.40 1.15 28.00
CA SER A 353 2.12 0.45 27.88
C SER A 353 1.80 0.02 26.45
N ASP A 354 2.49 0.60 25.45
CA ASP A 354 2.33 0.26 24.05
C ASP A 354 3.12 -1.00 23.72
N THR A 355 2.63 -2.12 24.25
CA THR A 355 3.30 -3.42 24.24
C THR A 355 2.32 -4.52 23.89
N PHE A 356 2.72 -5.38 22.96
CA PHE A 356 2.08 -6.66 22.68
C PHE A 356 2.93 -7.79 23.28
N GLU A 357 2.33 -8.56 24.19
CA GLU A 357 2.99 -9.69 24.86
C GLU A 357 2.55 -10.99 24.22
N MET A 358 3.50 -11.82 23.82
CA MET A 358 3.25 -13.14 23.25
C MET A 358 4.15 -14.20 23.85
N LYS A 359 3.87 -15.46 23.57
CA LYS A 359 4.72 -16.58 23.98
C LYS A 359 5.62 -16.98 22.82
N ALA A 360 6.84 -17.41 23.13
CA ALA A 360 7.70 -18.08 22.17
C ALA A 360 6.97 -19.26 21.50
N GLY A 361 7.06 -19.37 20.20
CA GLY A 361 6.31 -20.35 19.41
C GLY A 361 4.83 -20.00 19.21
N ALA A 362 4.45 -18.72 19.37
CA ALA A 362 3.07 -18.28 19.17
C ALA A 362 2.94 -17.47 17.88
N HIS A 363 1.81 -17.68 17.21
CA HIS A 363 1.36 -16.92 16.06
C HIS A 363 -0.05 -16.40 16.33
N SER A 364 -0.30 -15.12 15.99
CA SER A 364 -1.64 -14.55 16.16
C SER A 364 -1.84 -13.29 15.32
N HIS A 365 -3.08 -13.07 14.90
CA HIS A 365 -3.49 -11.91 14.13
C HIS A 365 -4.18 -10.88 15.01
N GLN A 366 -3.87 -9.63 14.77
CA GLN A 366 -4.40 -8.46 15.46
C GLN A 366 -4.87 -7.45 14.43
N SER A 367 -5.86 -6.63 14.78
CA SER A 367 -6.19 -5.47 13.97
C SER A 367 -5.10 -4.42 14.12
N MET A 368 -4.53 -3.98 12.99
CA MET A 368 -3.63 -2.82 12.95
C MET A 368 -4.30 -1.69 12.21
N ALA A 369 -4.47 -0.53 12.86
CA ALA A 369 -5.25 0.56 12.31
C ALA A 369 -4.46 1.86 12.20
N PHE A 370 -4.85 2.69 11.23
CA PHE A 370 -4.23 3.97 10.89
C PHE A 370 -5.32 5.04 10.80
N SER A 371 -5.13 6.18 11.46
CA SER A 371 -6.15 7.24 11.48
C SER A 371 -6.24 8.06 10.20
N GLU A 372 -5.19 8.11 9.40
CA GLU A 372 -5.12 8.88 8.16
C GLU A 372 -4.43 8.07 7.05
N ALA A 373 -4.77 8.39 5.79
CA ALA A 373 -4.06 7.85 4.63
C ALA A 373 -2.69 8.49 4.46
N GLY A 374 -1.74 7.71 3.95
CA GLY A 374 -0.38 8.17 3.65
C GLY A 374 0.68 7.15 4.03
N THR A 375 1.93 7.56 3.99
CA THR A 375 3.07 6.68 4.26
C THR A 375 3.46 6.77 5.74
N TYR A 376 3.61 5.61 6.38
CA TYR A 376 4.01 5.48 7.77
C TYR A 376 5.30 4.68 7.89
N ARG A 377 6.20 5.12 8.76
CA ARG A 377 7.31 4.32 9.30
C ARG A 377 7.00 4.02 10.76
N VAL A 378 6.75 2.77 11.06
CA VAL A 378 6.42 2.30 12.41
C VAL A 378 7.63 1.60 12.98
N GLY A 379 8.20 2.18 14.03
CA GLY A 379 9.34 1.64 14.75
C GLY A 379 8.91 0.81 15.95
N PHE A 380 9.53 -0.35 16.13
CA PHE A 380 9.30 -1.24 17.26
C PHE A 380 10.59 -1.91 17.72
N ASP A 381 10.63 -2.37 18.99
CA ASP A 381 11.70 -3.21 19.52
C ASP A 381 11.12 -4.49 20.15
N PHE A 382 11.97 -5.48 20.30
CA PHE A 382 11.68 -6.73 21.00
C PHE A 382 12.35 -6.76 22.35
N LEU A 383 11.65 -7.36 23.34
CA LEU A 383 12.16 -7.52 24.68
C LEU A 383 11.83 -8.92 25.22
N GLY A 384 12.86 -9.63 25.64
CA GLY A 384 12.76 -10.85 26.43
C GLY A 384 13.53 -10.72 27.74
N LYS A 385 13.25 -11.57 28.71
CA LYS A 385 14.02 -11.66 29.96
C LYS A 385 14.58 -13.08 30.06
N PHE A 386 15.90 -13.22 30.04
CA PHE A 386 16.54 -14.55 30.04
C PHE A 386 16.16 -15.41 31.25
N ALA A 387 15.71 -16.63 31.01
CA ALA A 387 15.40 -17.60 32.05
C ALA A 387 16.63 -17.98 32.86
N ALA A 388 17.82 -17.95 32.27
CA ALA A 388 19.08 -18.38 32.90
C ALA A 388 19.57 -17.43 34.00
N ASN A 389 19.39 -16.12 33.84
CA ASN A 389 20.00 -15.11 34.75
C ASN A 389 19.07 -13.96 35.11
N GLY A 390 17.90 -13.83 34.42
CA GLY A 390 16.95 -12.76 34.64
C GLY A 390 17.35 -11.41 34.02
N GLU A 391 18.40 -11.36 33.21
CA GLU A 391 18.78 -10.16 32.47
C GLU A 391 17.85 -9.91 31.31
N GLU A 392 17.67 -8.65 30.90
CA GLU A 392 16.88 -8.26 29.76
C GLU A 392 17.70 -8.42 28.47
N ALA A 393 17.08 -9.05 27.45
CA ALA A 393 17.53 -9.05 26.09
C ALA A 393 16.62 -8.11 25.29
N ARG A 394 17.15 -6.98 24.84
CA ARG A 394 16.42 -6.00 24.05
C ARG A 394 17.05 -5.87 22.67
N SER A 395 16.23 -5.83 21.64
CA SER A 395 16.70 -5.55 20.27
C SER A 395 17.05 -4.08 20.08
N GLY A 396 17.67 -3.76 18.95
CA GLY A 396 17.58 -2.43 18.36
C GLY A 396 16.16 -2.11 17.90
N GLU A 397 15.93 -0.89 17.44
CA GLU A 397 14.68 -0.51 16.80
C GLU A 397 14.66 -1.03 15.36
N PHE A 398 13.60 -1.74 15.01
CA PHE A 398 13.26 -2.11 13.65
C PHE A 398 12.18 -1.17 13.12
N GLN A 399 12.17 -0.90 11.80
CA GLN A 399 11.18 -0.06 11.17
C GLN A 399 10.48 -0.79 10.04
N LEU A 400 9.15 -0.78 10.05
CA LEU A 400 8.31 -1.30 8.97
C LEU A 400 7.59 -0.15 8.28
N LEU A 401 7.59 -0.20 6.95
CA LEU A 401 6.94 0.79 6.11
C LEU A 401 5.51 0.33 5.78
N PHE A 402 4.54 1.20 6.06
CA PHE A 402 3.15 1.03 5.63
C PHE A 402 2.77 2.12 4.64
N GLU A 403 2.05 1.74 3.60
CA GLU A 403 1.43 2.64 2.64
C GLU A 403 -0.08 2.52 2.75
N VAL A 404 -0.70 3.46 3.43
CA VAL A 404 -2.16 3.51 3.63
C VAL A 404 -2.76 4.27 2.47
N GLU A 405 -3.46 3.55 1.59
CA GLU A 405 -4.14 4.16 0.46
C GLU A 405 -5.38 4.90 0.93
N GLY A 406 -5.51 6.17 0.53
CA GLY A 406 -6.69 6.95 0.83
C GLY A 406 -7.91 6.37 0.12
N ALA A 407 -9.03 6.34 0.83
CA ALA A 407 -10.31 6.06 0.21
C ALA A 407 -10.48 7.01 -0.98
N SER A 408 -10.70 6.46 -2.17
CA SER A 408 -10.91 7.28 -3.36
C SER A 408 -12.28 7.97 -3.26
N SER A 409 -12.45 9.10 -3.95
CA SER A 409 -13.77 9.73 -4.05
C SER A 409 -14.82 8.80 -4.68
N ASN A 410 -14.37 7.72 -5.33
CA ASN A 410 -15.22 6.68 -5.90
C ASN A 410 -15.53 5.54 -4.92
N ASP A 411 -14.88 5.49 -3.76
CA ASP A 411 -15.17 4.50 -2.74
C ASP A 411 -16.50 4.88 -2.04
N LEU A 412 -17.48 3.99 -2.15
CA LEU A 412 -18.82 4.19 -1.59
C LEU A 412 -18.83 3.86 -0.10
N ILE A 413 -18.34 4.79 0.72
CA ILE A 413 -18.25 4.62 2.18
C ILE A 413 -19.51 5.14 2.85
N ILE A 414 -20.12 4.34 3.71
CA ILE A 414 -21.20 4.76 4.58
C ILE A 414 -20.59 5.48 5.78
N ASP A 415 -20.70 6.81 5.82
CA ASP A 415 -20.13 7.66 6.89
C ASP A 415 -20.77 7.41 8.26
N SER A 416 -22.07 7.15 8.26
CA SER A 416 -22.81 6.88 9.50
C SER A 416 -24.13 6.16 9.21
N PHE A 417 -24.66 5.48 10.22
CA PHE A 417 -25.96 4.85 10.16
C PHE A 417 -26.70 4.93 11.49
N SER A 418 -28.04 4.85 11.44
CA SER A 418 -28.83 4.81 12.65
C SER A 418 -28.83 3.42 13.29
N THR A 419 -28.81 3.37 14.62
CA THR A 419 -28.97 2.11 15.36
C THR A 419 -30.44 1.71 15.50
N ALA A 420 -31.39 2.53 15.00
CA ALA A 420 -32.82 2.25 15.04
C ALA A 420 -33.20 1.29 13.90
N ALA A 421 -33.95 0.24 14.22
CA ALA A 421 -34.42 -0.74 13.26
C ALA A 421 -35.45 -0.21 12.25
N SER A 422 -36.17 0.84 12.59
CA SER A 422 -37.14 1.51 11.73
C SER A 422 -37.53 2.86 12.31
N PRO A 423 -37.45 3.97 11.58
CA PRO A 423 -36.78 4.02 10.28
C PRO A 423 -35.27 3.85 10.45
N PHE A 424 -34.68 3.11 9.52
CA PHE A 424 -33.20 3.00 9.39
C PHE A 424 -32.70 4.15 8.53
N SER A 425 -31.61 4.81 8.91
CA SER A 425 -30.95 5.80 8.06
C SER A 425 -29.44 5.54 7.96
N LEU A 426 -28.88 5.92 6.84
CA LEU A 426 -27.45 5.92 6.57
C LEU A 426 -27.06 7.22 5.87
N ALA A 427 -25.85 7.69 6.11
CA ALA A 427 -25.27 8.83 5.41
C ALA A 427 -23.96 8.40 4.71
N PHE A 428 -23.68 8.98 3.56
CA PHE A 428 -22.50 8.68 2.77
C PHE A 428 -22.07 9.90 1.93
N GLN A 429 -20.78 9.96 1.61
CA GLN A 429 -20.22 11.00 0.75
C GLN A 429 -20.67 10.78 -0.70
N THR A 430 -20.93 11.88 -1.40
CA THR A 430 -21.37 11.85 -2.79
C THR A 430 -20.59 12.83 -3.65
N GLU A 431 -20.36 12.46 -4.89
CA GLU A 431 -19.85 13.36 -5.93
C GLU A 431 -20.97 14.13 -6.60
N SER A 432 -20.71 15.38 -7.01
CA SER A 432 -21.67 16.17 -7.78
C SER A 432 -22.03 15.45 -9.08
N ASP A 433 -23.32 15.49 -9.44
CA ASP A 433 -23.87 14.94 -10.67
C ASP A 433 -23.85 13.41 -10.82
N SER A 434 -23.34 12.68 -9.83
CA SER A 434 -23.38 11.21 -9.78
C SER A 434 -24.73 10.70 -9.26
N ILE A 435 -25.14 9.50 -9.67
CA ILE A 435 -26.38 8.85 -9.21
C ILE A 435 -26.02 7.62 -8.39
N TYR A 436 -26.57 7.54 -7.16
CA TYR A 436 -26.36 6.46 -6.23
C TYR A 436 -27.64 5.66 -6.02
N ILE A 437 -27.54 4.35 -6.17
CA ILE A 437 -28.65 3.42 -5.89
C ILE A 437 -28.44 2.79 -4.54
N ILE A 438 -29.46 2.87 -3.69
CA ILE A 438 -29.48 2.17 -2.42
C ILE A 438 -30.21 0.85 -2.61
N GLU A 439 -29.57 -0.24 -2.24
CA GLU A 439 -30.13 -1.58 -2.35
C GLU A 439 -30.23 -2.22 -0.96
N ALA A 440 -31.22 -3.08 -0.77
CA ALA A 440 -31.37 -3.86 0.45
C ALA A 440 -31.51 -5.36 0.15
N SER A 441 -31.02 -6.18 1.10
CA SER A 441 -31.10 -7.63 1.06
C SER A 441 -31.43 -8.19 2.44
N HIS A 442 -32.02 -9.37 2.50
CA HIS A 442 -32.22 -10.15 3.73
C HIS A 442 -31.34 -11.42 3.79
N ASP A 443 -30.67 -11.77 2.70
CA ASP A 443 -29.94 -13.02 2.53
C ASP A 443 -28.55 -12.83 1.88
N LEU A 444 -28.14 -11.57 1.62
CA LEU A 444 -26.90 -11.17 0.93
C LEU A 444 -26.75 -11.73 -0.52
N LYS A 445 -27.76 -12.43 -1.02
CA LYS A 445 -27.74 -13.05 -2.36
C LYS A 445 -28.62 -12.31 -3.35
N LYS A 446 -29.78 -11.82 -2.88
CA LYS A 446 -30.73 -11.08 -3.70
C LYS A 446 -30.85 -9.67 -3.17
N TRP A 447 -30.49 -8.72 -4.01
CA TRP A 447 -30.55 -7.30 -3.72
C TRP A 447 -31.68 -6.64 -4.46
N GLY A 448 -32.43 -5.80 -3.77
CA GLY A 448 -33.53 -5.01 -4.33
C GLY A 448 -33.26 -3.53 -4.14
N GLU A 449 -33.41 -2.77 -5.21
CA GLU A 449 -33.33 -1.30 -5.19
C GLU A 449 -34.44 -0.72 -4.31
N ILE A 450 -34.07 0.19 -3.41
CA ILE A 450 -34.96 0.80 -2.44
C ILE A 450 -34.90 2.32 -2.44
N GLY A 451 -33.92 2.90 -3.13
CA GLY A 451 -33.77 4.34 -3.29
C GLY A 451 -32.76 4.72 -4.35
N GLU A 452 -32.93 5.93 -4.87
CA GLU A 452 -32.02 6.60 -5.79
C GLU A 452 -31.71 7.99 -5.22
N ILE A 453 -30.44 8.37 -5.20
CA ILE A 453 -29.99 9.68 -4.71
C ILE A 453 -29.07 10.30 -5.75
N GLN A 454 -29.33 11.56 -6.08
CA GLN A 454 -28.40 12.36 -6.85
C GLN A 454 -27.35 12.98 -5.92
N GLY A 455 -26.08 12.79 -6.24
CA GLY A 455 -24.97 13.32 -5.48
C GLY A 455 -24.90 14.85 -5.52
N THR A 456 -24.45 15.42 -4.43
CA THR A 456 -24.37 16.87 -4.20
C THR A 456 -22.93 17.38 -4.05
N GLY A 457 -21.93 16.50 -4.09
CA GLY A 457 -20.53 16.81 -3.72
C GLY A 457 -20.32 16.92 -2.21
N SER A 458 -21.24 16.40 -1.42
CA SER A 458 -21.22 16.42 0.04
C SER A 458 -21.88 15.15 0.58
N SER A 459 -21.80 14.94 1.90
CA SER A 459 -22.54 13.85 2.55
C SER A 459 -24.05 14.04 2.40
N VAL A 460 -24.76 12.96 2.05
CA VAL A 460 -26.22 12.90 1.97
C VAL A 460 -26.74 11.78 2.85
N GLU A 461 -27.94 12.01 3.45
CA GLU A 461 -28.61 11.03 4.29
C GLU A 461 -29.76 10.37 3.51
N PHE A 462 -29.80 9.04 3.57
CA PHE A 462 -30.93 8.25 3.12
C PHE A 462 -31.65 7.65 4.30
N THR A 463 -33.00 7.71 4.30
CA THR A 463 -33.83 7.08 5.33
C THR A 463 -34.76 6.05 4.71
N ASP A 464 -34.65 4.80 5.15
CA ASP A 464 -35.55 3.72 4.79
C ASP A 464 -36.81 3.74 5.67
N TRP A 465 -37.89 4.24 5.12
CA TRP A 465 -39.18 4.31 5.78
C TRP A 465 -40.02 3.03 5.72
N ARG A 466 -39.50 1.97 5.08
CA ARG A 466 -40.20 0.70 4.98
C ARG A 466 -40.25 0.02 6.34
N GLU A 467 -41.35 -0.72 6.58
CA GLU A 467 -41.41 -1.56 7.78
C GLU A 467 -40.38 -2.70 7.67
N ALA A 468 -39.65 -2.97 8.75
CA ALA A 468 -38.73 -4.08 8.84
C ALA A 468 -39.49 -5.41 8.79
N LEU A 469 -39.49 -6.08 7.63
CA LEU A 469 -40.17 -7.37 7.42
C LEU A 469 -39.32 -8.57 7.83
N PHE A 470 -38.00 -8.39 7.97
CA PHE A 470 -37.05 -9.45 8.24
C PHE A 470 -36.26 -9.18 9.54
N GLN A 471 -35.80 -10.25 10.20
CA GLN A 471 -34.99 -10.14 11.40
C GLN A 471 -33.59 -9.56 11.14
N LYS A 472 -33.10 -9.70 9.91
CA LYS A 472 -31.86 -9.10 9.43
C LYS A 472 -32.13 -8.43 8.09
N GLN A 473 -31.59 -7.25 7.92
CA GLN A 473 -31.64 -6.52 6.67
C GLN A 473 -30.26 -5.89 6.45
N TYR A 474 -29.76 -6.04 5.23
CA TYR A 474 -28.45 -5.57 4.79
C TYR A 474 -28.70 -4.46 3.78
N TYR A 475 -27.80 -3.48 3.75
CA TYR A 475 -27.86 -2.34 2.83
C TYR A 475 -26.54 -2.23 2.08
N ARG A 476 -26.60 -1.80 0.84
CA ARG A 476 -25.42 -1.42 0.06
C ARG A 476 -25.73 -0.23 -0.83
N LEU A 477 -24.66 0.46 -1.22
CA LEU A 477 -24.68 1.54 -2.20
C LEU A 477 -24.13 1.01 -3.54
N ARG A 478 -24.63 1.57 -4.63
CA ARG A 478 -24.11 1.33 -5.97
C ARG A 478 -24.13 2.65 -6.74
N LEU A 479 -22.97 3.04 -7.27
CA LEU A 479 -22.86 4.17 -8.20
C LEU A 479 -23.41 3.75 -9.57
N VAL A 480 -24.20 4.62 -10.19
CA VAL A 480 -24.65 4.48 -11.58
C VAL A 480 -23.72 5.29 -12.46
N GLU A 481 -23.10 4.63 -13.42
CA GLU A 481 -22.26 5.25 -14.44
C GLU A 481 -23.07 6.00 -15.50
#